data_9e7cf3f2f24c30e3ce65a6cc812b6320
#
_entry.id   9e7cf3f2f24c30e3ce65a6cc812b6320
#
_cell.length_a   1.000
_cell.length_b   1.000
_cell.length_c   1.000
_cell.angle_alpha   90.00
_cell.angle_beta   90.00
_cell.angle_gamma   90.00
#
_symmetry.space_group_name_H-M   'P 1'
#
loop_
_entity.id
_entity.type
_entity.pdbx_description
1 polymer ?
#
loop_
_entity_poly.entity_id
_entity_poly.type
_entity_poly.pdbx_seq_one_letter_code
_entity_poly.pdbx_strand_id
1 'polypeptide(L)'
;MRKAILTKFIHLLFLALVLNTFIALVVTSSVLLKRSREDMHFAFESVDRMLDYTGNVEEQLMDLSDLTNDNNSRYTLIRMDGTVVADTEVAQVNQIENHLERKEVKDALATGYGYSVRRSGTLGMQMAYAAIRSSDGKYILRLSACSTGLGEYILMLIPAAFLSFGIAFFASAM
;
A
#
# COMPACT_ATOMS: atom_id res chain seq x y z
N MET A 1 -24.96 41.77 21.49
CA MET A 1 -23.58 41.78 21.02
C MET A 1 -22.80 40.54 21.46
N ARG A 2 -22.77 40.15 22.74
CA ARG A 2 -22.00 38.98 23.25
C ARG A 2 -22.33 37.66 22.55
N LYS A 3 -23.63 37.34 22.34
CA LYS A 3 -24.06 36.11 21.64
C LYS A 3 -23.56 36.04 20.17
N ALA A 4 -23.60 37.15 19.45
CA ALA A 4 -23.16 37.19 18.05
C ALA A 4 -21.63 37.02 17.92
N ILE A 5 -20.85 37.52 18.88
CA ILE A 5 -19.41 37.33 18.93
C ILE A 5 -19.10 35.86 19.23
N LEU A 6 -19.77 35.26 20.21
CA LEU A 6 -19.62 33.88 20.58
C LEU A 6 -19.93 32.94 19.39
N THR A 7 -21.03 33.18 18.69
CA THR A 7 -21.42 32.40 17.51
C THR A 7 -20.36 32.46 16.41
N LYS A 8 -19.83 33.67 16.11
CA LYS A 8 -18.75 33.81 15.12
C LYS A 8 -17.47 33.09 15.54
N PHE A 9 -17.12 33.13 16.81
CA PHE A 9 -15.95 32.43 17.34
C PHE A 9 -16.10 30.91 17.20
N ILE A 10 -17.29 30.34 17.54
CA ILE A 10 -17.57 28.90 17.36
C ILE A 10 -17.46 28.48 15.91
N HIS A 11 -17.98 29.27 14.96
CA HIS A 11 -17.86 28.96 13.54
C HIS A 11 -16.39 28.99 13.08
N LEU A 12 -15.60 29.97 13.54
CA LEU A 12 -14.18 30.05 13.22
C LEU A 12 -13.42 28.84 13.75
N LEU A 13 -13.70 28.46 14.99
CA LEU A 13 -13.08 27.29 15.62
C LEU A 13 -13.44 25.99 14.88
N PHE A 14 -14.70 25.85 14.52
CA PHE A 14 -15.18 24.71 13.72
C PHE A 14 -14.45 24.63 12.38
N LEU A 15 -14.38 25.74 11.64
CA LEU A 15 -13.69 25.82 10.37
C LEU A 15 -12.21 25.47 10.50
N ALA A 16 -11.53 26.00 11.52
CA ALA A 16 -10.13 25.70 11.79
C ALA A 16 -9.91 24.21 12.08
N LEU A 17 -10.82 23.57 12.80
CA LEU A 17 -10.75 22.17 13.17
C LEU A 17 -10.96 21.26 11.94
N VAL A 18 -11.94 21.59 11.10
CA VAL A 18 -12.18 20.89 9.83
C VAL A 18 -10.96 21.00 8.91
N LEU A 19 -10.40 22.19 8.76
CA LEU A 19 -9.23 22.43 7.92
C LEU A 19 -8.01 21.65 8.46
N ASN A 20 -7.77 21.71 9.77
CA ASN A 20 -6.67 20.97 10.38
C ASN A 20 -6.81 19.46 10.19
N THR A 21 -8.01 18.91 10.37
CA THR A 21 -8.28 17.48 10.15
C THR A 21 -8.05 17.09 8.70
N PHE A 22 -8.47 17.93 7.75
CA PHE A 22 -8.25 17.70 6.34
C PHE A 22 -6.75 17.71 5.98
N ILE A 23 -5.99 18.69 6.46
CA ILE A 23 -4.55 18.76 6.25
C ILE A 23 -3.84 17.55 6.86
N ALA A 24 -4.20 17.18 8.09
CA ALA A 24 -3.63 16.01 8.76
C ALA A 24 -3.88 14.73 7.95
N LEU A 25 -5.09 14.56 7.41
CA LEU A 25 -5.46 13.42 6.57
C LEU A 25 -4.63 13.35 5.28
N VAL A 26 -4.49 14.48 4.59
CA VAL A 26 -3.69 14.56 3.34
C VAL A 26 -2.22 14.25 3.62
N VAL A 27 -1.64 14.85 4.66
CA VAL A 27 -0.24 14.63 5.02
C VAL A 27 0.00 13.18 5.42
N THR A 28 -0.85 12.63 6.32
CA THR A 28 -0.71 11.26 6.79
C THR A 28 -0.83 10.26 5.64
N SER A 29 -1.83 10.40 4.78
CA SER A 29 -2.01 9.52 3.63
C SER A 29 -0.80 9.56 2.67
N SER A 30 -0.25 10.76 2.43
CA SER A 30 0.92 10.91 1.55
C SER A 30 2.17 10.25 2.15
N VAL A 31 2.39 10.40 3.45
CA VAL A 31 3.52 9.78 4.16
C VAL A 31 3.40 8.26 4.16
N LEU A 32 2.21 7.73 4.40
CA LEU A 32 1.98 6.29 4.46
C LEU A 32 2.11 5.63 3.10
N LEU A 33 1.60 6.25 2.03
CA LEU A 33 1.79 5.76 0.66
C LEU A 33 3.27 5.75 0.28
N LYS A 34 4.01 6.79 0.68
CA LYS A 34 5.45 6.84 0.44
C LYS A 34 6.18 5.74 1.19
N ARG A 35 5.90 5.55 2.49
CA ARG A 35 6.49 4.47 3.30
C ARG A 35 6.17 3.09 2.73
N SER A 36 4.91 2.80 2.43
CA SER A 36 4.52 1.53 1.83
C SER A 36 5.30 1.23 0.55
N ARG A 37 5.54 2.25 -0.29
CA ARG A 37 6.34 2.11 -1.50
C ARG A 37 7.81 1.81 -1.20
N GLU A 38 8.40 2.51 -0.22
CA GLU A 38 9.78 2.31 0.20
C GLU A 38 10.00 0.94 0.85
N ASP A 39 9.07 0.51 1.71
CA ASP A 39 9.09 -0.80 2.36
C ASP A 39 9.01 -1.94 1.33
N MET A 40 8.13 -1.82 0.34
CA MET A 40 8.03 -2.80 -0.74
C MET A 40 9.29 -2.82 -1.61
N HIS A 41 9.90 -1.67 -1.88
CA HIS A 41 11.15 -1.60 -2.64
C HIS A 41 12.28 -2.29 -1.88
N PHE A 42 12.40 -2.05 -0.58
CA PHE A 42 13.39 -2.71 0.26
C PHE A 42 13.19 -4.23 0.34
N ALA A 43 11.93 -4.68 0.46
CA ALA A 43 11.60 -6.10 0.45
C ALA A 43 12.04 -6.77 -0.87
N PHE A 44 11.83 -6.10 -2.01
CA PHE A 44 12.30 -6.59 -3.30
C PHE A 44 13.80 -6.72 -3.40
N GLU A 45 14.54 -5.67 -3.03
CA GLU A 45 16.00 -5.72 -3.09
C GLU A 45 16.56 -6.86 -2.23
N SER A 46 15.91 -7.13 -1.10
CA SER A 46 16.30 -8.22 -0.21
C SER A 46 16.05 -9.57 -0.87
N VAL A 47 14.87 -9.79 -1.44
CA VAL A 47 14.50 -11.05 -2.10
C VAL A 47 15.33 -11.25 -3.37
N ASP A 48 15.49 -10.23 -4.22
CA ASP A 48 16.26 -10.32 -5.47
C ASP A 48 17.73 -10.71 -5.21
N ARG A 49 18.32 -10.22 -4.11
CA ARG A 49 19.69 -10.59 -3.70
C ARG A 49 19.81 -12.01 -3.15
N MET A 50 18.74 -12.58 -2.63
CA MET A 50 18.71 -13.93 -2.08
C MET A 50 18.48 -15.00 -3.14
N LEU A 51 17.87 -14.65 -4.27
CA LEU A 51 17.57 -15.56 -5.36
C LEU A 51 18.80 -15.82 -6.24
N ASP A 52 19.13 -17.10 -6.43
CA ASP A 52 20.11 -17.55 -7.43
C ASP A 52 19.40 -17.84 -8.75
N TYR A 53 19.47 -16.89 -9.68
CA TYR A 53 18.84 -17.00 -11.00
C TYR A 53 19.50 -18.01 -11.95
N THR A 54 20.59 -18.66 -11.53
CA THR A 54 21.22 -19.77 -12.29
C THR A 54 20.64 -21.13 -11.94
N GLY A 55 19.96 -21.23 -10.79
CA GLY A 55 19.33 -22.43 -10.27
C GLY A 55 17.82 -22.50 -10.53
N ASN A 56 17.12 -23.29 -9.71
CA ASN A 56 15.66 -23.36 -9.71
C ASN A 56 15.06 -22.19 -8.91
N VAL A 57 14.82 -21.07 -9.57
CA VAL A 57 14.31 -19.83 -8.95
C VAL A 57 12.91 -20.02 -8.39
N GLU A 58 12.10 -20.89 -9.01
CA GLU A 58 10.73 -21.16 -8.58
C GLU A 58 10.70 -21.79 -7.18
N GLU A 59 11.54 -22.82 -6.97
CA GLU A 59 11.67 -23.51 -5.68
C GLU A 59 12.24 -22.58 -4.60
N GLN A 60 13.28 -21.81 -4.94
CA GLN A 60 13.87 -20.83 -4.02
C GLN A 60 12.87 -19.77 -3.56
N LEU A 61 11.99 -19.30 -4.46
CA LEU A 61 10.97 -18.31 -4.10
C LEU A 61 9.95 -18.90 -3.11
N MET A 62 9.58 -20.16 -3.27
CA MET A 62 8.67 -20.86 -2.37
C MET A 62 9.31 -21.07 -1.00
N ASP A 63 10.56 -21.54 -0.95
CA ASP A 63 11.31 -21.74 0.29
C ASP A 63 11.48 -20.41 1.06
N LEU A 64 11.72 -19.32 0.35
CA LEU A 64 11.87 -17.99 0.95
C LEU A 64 10.56 -17.50 1.57
N SER A 65 9.43 -17.78 0.93
CA SER A 65 8.10 -17.48 1.42
C SER A 65 7.80 -18.20 2.73
N ASP A 66 8.14 -19.48 2.81
CA ASP A 66 7.94 -20.29 4.02
C ASP A 66 8.80 -19.80 5.19
N LEU A 67 10.01 -19.32 4.91
CA LEU A 67 10.92 -18.78 5.92
C LEU A 67 10.47 -17.42 6.46
N THR A 68 9.89 -16.57 5.63
CA THR A 68 9.46 -15.22 6.04
C THR A 68 8.18 -15.25 6.86
N ASN A 69 7.39 -16.32 6.79
CA ASN A 69 6.12 -16.51 7.51
C ASN A 69 5.23 -15.25 7.54
N ASP A 70 5.37 -14.40 6.52
CA ASP A 70 4.61 -13.17 6.37
C ASP A 70 3.36 -13.43 5.53
N ASN A 71 2.29 -13.85 6.20
CA ASN A 71 0.97 -14.08 5.59
C ASN A 71 0.38 -12.83 4.90
N ASN A 72 1.11 -11.71 4.91
CA ASN A 72 0.64 -10.44 4.39
C ASN A 72 1.27 -10.06 3.05
N SER A 73 2.29 -10.80 2.62
CA SER A 73 3.07 -10.53 1.41
C SER A 73 3.06 -11.72 0.45
N ARG A 74 2.57 -11.51 -0.76
CA ARG A 74 2.56 -12.49 -1.84
C ARG A 74 3.57 -12.12 -2.90
N TYR A 75 4.47 -13.03 -3.21
CA TYR A 75 5.45 -12.89 -4.28
C TYR A 75 5.01 -13.68 -5.51
N THR A 76 5.21 -13.08 -6.68
CA THR A 76 4.91 -13.69 -7.96
C THR A 76 6.11 -13.48 -8.88
N LEU A 77 6.65 -14.54 -9.44
CA LEU A 77 7.71 -14.51 -10.45
C LEU A 77 7.10 -14.57 -11.85
N ILE A 78 7.45 -13.62 -12.69
CA ILE A 78 6.82 -13.41 -13.99
C ILE A 78 7.92 -13.33 -15.07
N ARG A 79 7.76 -14.02 -16.20
CA ARG A 79 8.64 -13.85 -17.35
C ARG A 79 8.40 -12.49 -18.02
N MET A 80 9.33 -12.08 -18.87
CA MET A 80 9.24 -10.81 -19.58
C MET A 80 8.03 -10.73 -20.56
N ASP A 81 7.44 -11.86 -20.91
CA ASP A 81 6.22 -11.96 -21.71
C ASP A 81 4.92 -11.90 -20.87
N GLY A 82 5.05 -11.73 -19.56
CA GLY A 82 3.94 -11.65 -18.61
C GLY A 82 3.46 -13.01 -18.09
N THR A 83 4.07 -14.13 -18.50
CA THR A 83 3.72 -15.47 -18.03
C THR A 83 4.17 -15.64 -16.58
N VAL A 84 3.26 -16.04 -15.69
CA VAL A 84 3.57 -16.36 -14.29
C VAL A 84 4.25 -17.72 -14.22
N VAL A 85 5.40 -17.81 -13.56
CA VAL A 85 6.20 -19.04 -13.42
C VAL A 85 6.22 -19.57 -11.98
N ALA A 86 6.13 -18.69 -10.99
CA ALA A 86 5.97 -19.07 -9.58
C ALA A 86 5.09 -18.06 -8.84
N ASP A 87 4.40 -18.52 -7.81
CA ASP A 87 3.53 -17.70 -6.98
C ASP A 87 3.41 -18.32 -5.58
N THR A 88 3.66 -17.54 -4.54
CA THR A 88 3.70 -18.04 -3.15
C THR A 88 2.34 -18.42 -2.56
N GLU A 89 1.24 -18.00 -3.19
CA GLU A 89 -0.12 -18.35 -2.74
C GLU A 89 -0.82 -19.35 -3.66
N VAL A 90 -0.37 -19.49 -4.91
CA VAL A 90 -1.05 -20.31 -5.92
C VAL A 90 -0.09 -21.37 -6.46
N ALA A 91 -0.28 -22.61 -6.02
CA ALA A 91 0.55 -23.73 -6.46
C ALA A 91 0.40 -24.08 -7.96
N GLN A 92 -0.78 -23.83 -8.55
CA GLN A 92 -1.05 -24.11 -9.96
C GLN A 92 -0.96 -22.83 -10.80
N VAL A 93 0.26 -22.37 -11.08
CA VAL A 93 0.51 -21.11 -11.81
C VAL A 93 -0.03 -21.08 -13.24
N ASN A 94 -0.23 -22.26 -13.86
CA ASN A 94 -0.80 -22.37 -15.20
C ASN A 94 -2.28 -21.91 -15.31
N GLN A 95 -2.96 -21.72 -14.18
CA GLN A 95 -4.31 -21.18 -14.10
C GLN A 95 -4.33 -19.66 -13.90
N ILE A 96 -3.15 -19.05 -13.68
CA ILE A 96 -3.05 -17.61 -13.49
C ILE A 96 -3.01 -16.93 -14.85
N GLU A 97 -3.84 -15.90 -15.02
CA GLU A 97 -3.85 -15.07 -16.21
C GLU A 97 -2.48 -14.42 -16.45
N ASN A 98 -2.16 -14.12 -17.72
CA ASN A 98 -0.96 -13.37 -18.05
C ASN A 98 -0.99 -11.97 -17.40
N HIS A 99 0.11 -11.57 -16.80
CA HIS A 99 0.25 -10.34 -16.03
C HIS A 99 0.87 -9.17 -16.81
N LEU A 100 1.14 -9.31 -18.11
CA LEU A 100 1.80 -8.29 -18.94
C LEU A 100 1.06 -6.94 -18.90
N GLU A 101 -0.28 -7.00 -18.88
CA GLU A 101 -1.13 -5.81 -18.89
C GLU A 101 -1.28 -5.13 -17.52
N ARG A 102 -0.74 -5.69 -16.45
CA ARG A 102 -0.78 -5.10 -15.12
C ARG A 102 0.11 -3.85 -15.09
N LYS A 103 -0.44 -2.76 -14.52
CA LYS A 103 0.25 -1.46 -14.51
C LYS A 103 1.65 -1.55 -13.90
N GLU A 104 1.79 -2.17 -12.74
CA GLU A 104 3.06 -2.35 -12.06
C GLU A 104 4.06 -3.16 -12.89
N VAL A 105 3.60 -4.14 -13.66
CA VAL A 105 4.45 -4.97 -14.54
C VAL A 105 4.90 -4.16 -15.75
N LYS A 106 4.00 -3.42 -16.40
CA LYS A 106 4.35 -2.52 -17.51
C LYS A 106 5.38 -1.46 -17.10
N ASP A 107 5.16 -0.84 -15.96
CA ASP A 107 6.07 0.18 -15.44
C ASP A 107 7.45 -0.45 -15.13
N ALA A 108 7.51 -1.65 -14.53
CA ALA A 108 8.74 -2.38 -14.26
C ALA A 108 9.48 -2.77 -15.55
N LEU A 109 8.76 -3.18 -16.59
CA LEU A 109 9.36 -3.45 -17.92
C LEU A 109 9.98 -2.21 -18.54
N ALA A 110 9.32 -1.05 -18.39
CA ALA A 110 9.77 0.20 -19.00
C ALA A 110 10.89 0.89 -18.22
N THR A 111 10.81 0.90 -16.88
CA THR A 111 11.68 1.73 -16.02
C THR A 111 12.48 0.95 -14.97
N GLY A 112 12.29 -0.38 -14.91
CA GLY A 112 12.91 -1.25 -13.90
C GLY A 112 12.11 -1.39 -12.61
N TYR A 113 11.15 -0.49 -12.33
CA TYR A 113 10.29 -0.50 -11.15
C TYR A 113 8.87 -0.02 -11.47
N GLY A 114 7.86 -0.71 -10.94
CA GLY A 114 6.48 -0.34 -11.06
C GLY A 114 5.74 -0.41 -9.73
N TYR A 115 4.76 0.47 -9.53
CA TYR A 115 3.93 0.50 -8.33
C TYR A 115 2.48 0.89 -8.67
N SER A 116 1.53 0.17 -8.08
CA SER A 116 0.12 0.50 -8.20
C SER A 116 -0.63 0.15 -6.92
N VAL A 117 -1.68 0.91 -6.62
CA VAL A 117 -2.63 0.58 -5.55
C VAL A 117 -4.00 0.45 -6.18
N ARG A 118 -4.67 -0.67 -5.94
CA ARG A 118 -6.02 -0.90 -6.44
C ARG A 118 -6.80 -1.84 -5.52
N ARG A 119 -8.12 -1.80 -5.65
CA ARG A 119 -8.98 -2.75 -4.94
C ARG A 119 -8.82 -4.14 -5.56
N SER A 120 -8.52 -5.14 -4.74
CA SER A 120 -8.50 -6.53 -5.17
C SER A 120 -9.93 -6.98 -5.53
N GLY A 121 -10.11 -7.52 -6.72
CA GLY A 121 -11.40 -8.10 -7.14
C GLY A 121 -11.78 -9.33 -6.32
N THR A 122 -10.81 -10.07 -5.83
CA THR A 122 -11.00 -11.31 -5.06
C THR A 122 -11.22 -11.04 -3.57
N LEU A 123 -10.41 -10.16 -2.97
CA LEU A 123 -10.44 -9.90 -1.53
C LEU A 123 -11.33 -8.70 -1.15
N GLY A 124 -11.73 -7.87 -2.11
CA GLY A 124 -12.50 -6.66 -1.85
C GLY A 124 -11.77 -5.57 -1.06
N MET A 125 -10.47 -5.78 -0.77
CA MET A 125 -9.60 -4.89 0.00
C MET A 125 -8.69 -4.07 -0.92
N GLN A 126 -8.16 -2.97 -0.42
CA GLN A 126 -7.10 -2.25 -1.13
C GLN A 126 -5.78 -3.00 -1.00
N MET A 127 -5.15 -3.26 -2.14
CA MET A 127 -3.86 -3.93 -2.24
C MET A 127 -2.85 -3.01 -2.92
N ALA A 128 -1.66 -2.96 -2.35
CA ALA A 128 -0.50 -2.39 -2.99
C ALA A 128 0.20 -3.49 -3.81
N TYR A 129 0.57 -3.14 -5.02
CA TYR A 129 1.31 -4.00 -5.94
C TYR A 129 2.56 -3.26 -6.36
N ALA A 130 3.69 -3.91 -6.22
CA ALA A 130 4.94 -3.41 -6.75
C ALA A 130 5.59 -4.49 -7.62
N ALA A 131 6.43 -4.10 -8.56
CA ALA A 131 7.18 -5.00 -9.42
C ALA A 131 8.55 -4.42 -9.71
N ILE A 132 9.57 -5.28 -9.75
CA ILE A 132 10.91 -4.94 -10.20
C ILE A 132 11.36 -5.90 -11.30
N ARG A 133 12.26 -5.42 -12.16
CA ARG A 133 13.02 -6.32 -13.04
C ARG A 133 14.10 -6.99 -12.20
N SER A 134 14.23 -8.32 -12.31
CA SER A 134 15.28 -9.10 -11.65
C SER A 134 16.68 -8.65 -12.07
N SER A 135 17.65 -8.88 -11.21
CA SER A 135 19.06 -8.51 -11.45
C SER A 135 19.65 -9.20 -12.69
N ASP A 136 19.18 -10.41 -13.04
CA ASP A 136 19.57 -11.11 -14.27
C ASP A 136 18.84 -10.64 -15.54
N GLY A 137 17.83 -9.79 -15.37
CA GLY A 137 17.03 -9.20 -16.45
C GLY A 137 16.05 -10.14 -17.15
N LYS A 138 15.85 -11.38 -16.67
CA LYS A 138 14.99 -12.38 -17.33
C LYS A 138 13.57 -12.44 -16.75
N TYR A 139 13.40 -11.95 -15.53
CA TYR A 139 12.14 -12.01 -14.80
C TYR A 139 11.70 -10.64 -14.31
N ILE A 140 10.43 -10.57 -13.96
CA ILE A 140 9.83 -9.54 -13.13
C ILE A 140 9.43 -10.20 -11.82
N LEU A 141 9.96 -9.71 -10.71
CA LEU A 141 9.51 -10.08 -9.38
C LEU A 141 8.41 -9.10 -8.96
N ARG A 142 7.24 -9.62 -8.64
CA ARG A 142 6.08 -8.83 -8.22
C ARG A 142 5.73 -9.17 -6.78
N LEU A 143 5.50 -8.13 -5.98
CA LEU A 143 5.01 -8.23 -4.59
C LEU A 143 3.61 -7.63 -4.53
N SER A 144 2.70 -8.33 -3.87
CA SER A 144 1.41 -7.77 -3.46
C SER A 144 1.25 -7.87 -1.96
N ALA A 145 0.85 -6.77 -1.35
CA ALA A 145 0.62 -6.69 0.09
C ALA A 145 -0.69 -5.95 0.37
N CYS A 146 -1.31 -6.27 1.50
CA CYS A 146 -2.49 -5.54 1.95
C CYS A 146 -2.11 -4.09 2.20
N SER A 147 -2.80 -3.16 1.54
CA SER A 147 -2.63 -1.73 1.80
C SER A 147 -3.78 -1.28 2.69
N THR A 148 -3.45 -0.82 3.89
CA THR A 148 -4.44 -0.15 4.74
C THR A 148 -5.06 1.01 3.97
N GLY A 149 -6.34 0.89 3.68
CA GLY A 149 -7.06 1.89 2.89
C GLY A 149 -7.20 3.20 3.65
N LEU A 150 -7.30 4.32 2.93
CA LEU A 150 -7.60 5.64 3.47
C LEU A 150 -8.78 5.61 4.47
N GLY A 151 -9.75 4.70 4.27
CA GLY A 151 -10.89 4.52 5.16
C GLY A 151 -10.53 4.10 6.58
N GLU A 152 -9.53 3.25 6.76
CA GLU A 152 -9.08 2.80 8.08
C GLU A 152 -8.40 3.94 8.84
N TYR A 153 -7.62 4.77 8.14
CA TYR A 153 -7.02 5.98 8.75
C TYR A 153 -8.06 7.02 9.11
N ILE A 154 -9.09 7.21 8.29
CA ILE A 154 -10.22 8.09 8.61
C ILE A 154 -10.90 7.60 9.90
N LEU A 155 -11.18 6.30 10.02
CA LEU A 155 -11.75 5.68 11.21
C LEU A 155 -10.88 5.90 12.46
N MET A 156 -9.57 5.85 12.36
CA MET A 156 -8.65 6.15 13.49
C MET A 156 -8.64 7.63 13.87
N LEU A 157 -8.88 8.55 12.93
CA LEU A 157 -8.88 10.00 13.21
C LEU A 157 -10.22 10.49 13.78
N ILE A 158 -11.32 9.76 13.54
CA ILE A 158 -12.67 10.13 14.04
C ILE A 158 -12.70 10.34 15.56
N PRO A 159 -12.20 9.43 16.42
CA PRO A 159 -12.24 9.64 17.88
C PRO A 159 -11.47 10.89 18.32
N ALA A 160 -10.30 11.14 17.73
CA ALA A 160 -9.50 12.33 18.04
C ALA A 160 -10.21 13.62 17.62
N ALA A 161 -10.87 13.63 16.48
CA ALA A 161 -11.68 14.74 16.03
C ALA A 161 -12.86 15.02 16.98
N PHE A 162 -13.61 13.99 17.37
CA PHE A 162 -14.71 14.11 18.32
C PHE A 162 -14.25 14.61 19.69
N LEU A 163 -13.13 14.12 20.20
CA LEU A 163 -12.55 14.58 21.48
C LEU A 163 -12.16 16.06 21.38
N SER A 164 -11.51 16.47 20.31
CA SER A 164 -11.13 17.87 20.09
C SER A 164 -12.36 18.78 19.98
N PHE A 165 -13.40 18.32 19.30
CA PHE A 165 -14.69 19.03 19.24
C PHE A 165 -15.35 19.16 20.60
N GLY A 166 -15.36 18.08 21.39
CA GLY A 166 -15.92 18.08 22.75
C GLY A 166 -15.21 19.11 23.64
N ILE A 167 -13.88 19.08 23.66
CA ILE A 167 -13.09 20.03 24.47
C ILE A 167 -13.35 21.47 24.01
N ALA A 168 -13.37 21.75 22.74
CA ALA A 168 -13.62 23.08 22.21
C ALA A 168 -15.02 23.58 22.52
N PHE A 169 -16.04 22.70 22.46
CA PHE A 169 -17.41 23.02 22.81
C PHE A 169 -17.56 23.37 24.31
N PHE A 170 -16.99 22.54 25.19
CA PHE A 170 -17.04 22.80 26.65
C PHE A 170 -16.29 24.07 27.03
N ALA A 171 -15.10 24.31 26.45
CA ALA A 171 -14.34 25.54 26.67
C ALA A 171 -15.09 26.81 26.22
N SER A 172 -15.91 26.69 25.16
CA SER A 172 -16.74 27.78 24.64
C SER A 172 -18.00 28.04 25.47
N ALA A 173 -18.46 27.04 26.22
CA ALA A 173 -19.67 27.16 27.05
C ALA A 173 -19.44 27.74 28.47
N MET A 174 -18.18 27.73 28.92
CA MET A 174 -17.74 28.38 30.16
C MET A 174 -17.43 29.85 29.94
#